data_8406867f5a3c49e5c8bd3a93da871fee
#
_entry.id   8406867f5a3c49e5c8bd3a93da871fee
#
_cell.length_a   1.000
_cell.length_b   1.000
_cell.length_c   1.000
_cell.angle_alpha   90.00
_cell.angle_beta   90.00
_cell.angle_gamma   90.00
#
_symmetry.space_group_name_H-M   'P 1'
#
loop_
_entity.id
_entity.type
_entity.pdbx_description
1 polymer ?
#
loop_
_entity_poly.entity_id
_entity_poly.type
_entity_poly.pdbx_seq_one_letter_code
_entity_poly.pdbx_strand_id
1 'polypeptide(L)'
;EPQPSVSKEELTELKVVDLRARAAEAGVDAAGLKKAELVDAIYEAVCKAEGFAEVTGVLDIMGDGYGFLRTSGYLPGENDIYVGLATIRKNGLLKGDMVTGTTRPARPNDKFAALQKVSAVNGMAPEIMALRPKFADLTPVFPDERLLMEHGKNTTTARVIDLTAPIGKGQRGLIVSPPKAGKTTVLKDIAAAITANNPDVHLMYLGIDERPEEATDMERSIRGEVVSSTFDMPSENHIQVAELVIERAKRLVEQGKDVVILLDSITRLARAYNLAQP
;
A
#
# COMPACT_ATOMS: atom_id res chain seq x y z
N GLU A 1 10.28 -25.94 -10.24
CA GLU A 1 9.55 -25.05 -9.33
C GLU A 1 8.33 -25.79 -8.79
N PRO A 2 8.02 -25.73 -7.50
CA PRO A 2 6.83 -26.37 -6.95
C PRO A 2 5.58 -25.77 -7.59
N GLN A 3 4.68 -26.61 -8.05
CA GLN A 3 3.41 -26.20 -8.65
C GLN A 3 2.28 -26.80 -7.81
N PRO A 4 1.09 -26.16 -7.79
CA PRO A 4 -0.08 -26.76 -7.18
C PRO A 4 -0.37 -28.15 -7.78
N SER A 5 -0.96 -29.02 -6.99
CA SER A 5 -1.28 -30.40 -7.42
C SER A 5 -2.31 -30.46 -8.58
N VAL A 6 -2.99 -29.35 -8.82
CA VAL A 6 -4.04 -29.20 -9.87
C VAL A 6 -3.83 -27.93 -10.66
N SER A 7 -3.90 -28.01 -11.99
CA SER A 7 -3.87 -26.82 -12.87
C SER A 7 -5.27 -26.31 -13.22
N LYS A 8 -5.39 -25.01 -13.54
CA LYS A 8 -6.67 -24.44 -14.00
C LYS A 8 -7.15 -25.08 -15.30
N GLU A 9 -6.21 -25.46 -16.17
CA GLU A 9 -6.50 -26.10 -17.44
C GLU A 9 -7.14 -27.46 -17.22
N GLU A 10 -6.57 -28.31 -16.34
CA GLU A 10 -7.14 -29.61 -15.99
C GLU A 10 -8.56 -29.48 -15.39
N LEU A 11 -8.77 -28.50 -14.51
CA LEU A 11 -10.10 -28.23 -13.95
C LEU A 11 -11.09 -27.79 -15.02
N THR A 12 -10.67 -26.99 -16.00
CA THR A 12 -11.54 -26.50 -17.07
C THR A 12 -12.02 -27.62 -18.00
N GLU A 13 -11.24 -28.68 -18.17
CA GLU A 13 -11.59 -29.85 -18.98
C GLU A 13 -12.62 -30.76 -18.30
N LEU A 14 -12.75 -30.69 -16.97
CA LEU A 14 -13.69 -31.50 -16.20
C LEU A 14 -15.17 -31.12 -16.46
N LYS A 15 -16.05 -32.12 -16.31
CA LYS A 15 -17.49 -31.87 -16.32
C LYS A 15 -17.96 -31.23 -15.03
N VAL A 16 -19.07 -30.47 -15.07
CA VAL A 16 -19.62 -29.75 -13.92
C VAL A 16 -19.91 -30.69 -12.74
N VAL A 17 -20.26 -31.94 -12.98
CA VAL A 17 -20.52 -32.94 -11.94
C VAL A 17 -19.25 -33.28 -11.18
N ASP A 18 -18.14 -33.49 -11.91
CA ASP A 18 -16.84 -33.83 -11.32
C ASP A 18 -16.25 -32.62 -10.58
N LEU A 19 -16.48 -31.41 -11.12
CA LEU A 19 -16.10 -30.16 -10.44
C LEU A 19 -16.83 -29.98 -9.10
N ARG A 20 -18.13 -30.27 -9.04
CA ARG A 20 -18.90 -30.21 -7.78
C ARG A 20 -18.41 -31.23 -6.73
N ALA A 21 -18.04 -32.42 -7.16
CA ALA A 21 -17.44 -33.41 -6.26
C ALA A 21 -16.11 -32.91 -5.69
N ARG A 22 -15.21 -32.36 -6.55
CA ARG A 22 -13.95 -31.76 -6.10
C ARG A 22 -14.14 -30.50 -5.24
N ALA A 23 -15.17 -29.70 -5.52
CA ALA A 23 -15.50 -28.55 -4.67
C ALA A 23 -15.85 -28.98 -3.25
N ALA A 24 -16.62 -30.06 -3.10
CA ALA A 24 -16.97 -30.64 -1.81
C ALA A 24 -15.72 -31.15 -1.05
N GLU A 25 -14.78 -31.81 -1.75
CA GLU A 25 -13.50 -32.26 -1.17
C GLU A 25 -12.62 -31.09 -0.74
N ALA A 26 -12.64 -29.98 -1.49
CA ALA A 26 -11.89 -28.75 -1.19
C ALA A 26 -12.59 -27.83 -0.18
N GLY A 27 -13.79 -28.22 0.31
CA GLY A 27 -14.58 -27.41 1.26
C GLY A 27 -15.20 -26.14 0.66
N VAL A 28 -15.41 -26.12 -0.66
CA VAL A 28 -16.01 -24.99 -1.40
C VAL A 28 -17.51 -25.20 -1.58
N ASP A 29 -18.32 -24.20 -1.22
CA ASP A 29 -19.75 -24.20 -1.51
C ASP A 29 -19.99 -23.99 -3.02
N ALA A 30 -20.44 -25.06 -3.68
CA ALA A 30 -20.70 -25.09 -5.12
C ALA A 30 -22.10 -24.55 -5.51
N ALA A 31 -22.92 -24.11 -4.53
CA ALA A 31 -24.30 -23.70 -4.78
C ALA A 31 -24.37 -22.41 -5.60
N GLY A 32 -25.02 -22.48 -6.77
CA GLY A 32 -25.27 -21.32 -7.64
C GLY A 32 -24.10 -20.84 -8.50
N LEU A 33 -22.91 -21.46 -8.39
CA LEU A 33 -21.73 -21.06 -9.18
C LEU A 33 -21.79 -21.61 -10.61
N LYS A 34 -21.39 -20.78 -11.57
CA LYS A 34 -21.16 -21.20 -12.97
C LYS A 34 -19.87 -21.98 -13.10
N LYS A 35 -19.71 -22.72 -14.21
CA LYS A 35 -18.52 -23.57 -14.43
C LYS A 35 -17.20 -22.83 -14.23
N ALA A 36 -17.06 -21.63 -14.77
CA ALA A 36 -15.84 -20.83 -14.65
C ALA A 36 -15.57 -20.40 -13.19
N GLU A 37 -16.60 -19.92 -12.50
CA GLU A 37 -16.53 -19.51 -11.08
C GLU A 37 -16.19 -20.72 -10.18
N LEU A 38 -16.72 -21.90 -10.51
CA LEU A 38 -16.44 -23.12 -9.78
C LEU A 38 -15.00 -23.60 -9.96
N VAL A 39 -14.45 -23.50 -11.18
CA VAL A 39 -13.04 -23.80 -11.48
C VAL A 39 -12.13 -22.86 -10.68
N ASP A 40 -12.41 -21.56 -10.67
CA ASP A 40 -11.61 -20.58 -9.94
C ASP A 40 -11.68 -20.83 -8.43
N ALA A 41 -12.86 -21.06 -7.87
CA ALA A 41 -13.04 -21.32 -6.45
C ALA A 41 -12.33 -22.62 -5.97
N ILE A 42 -12.40 -23.70 -6.76
CA ILE A 42 -11.69 -24.96 -6.46
C ILE A 42 -10.18 -24.74 -6.53
N TYR A 43 -9.69 -24.07 -7.58
CA TYR A 43 -8.28 -23.80 -7.74
C TYR A 43 -7.71 -22.97 -6.58
N GLU A 44 -8.41 -21.91 -6.20
CA GLU A 44 -8.03 -21.08 -5.03
C GLU A 44 -8.01 -21.89 -3.72
N ALA A 45 -9.01 -22.72 -3.49
CA ALA A 45 -9.11 -23.54 -2.29
C ALA A 45 -7.97 -24.56 -2.21
N VAL A 46 -7.65 -25.24 -3.31
CA VAL A 46 -6.55 -26.20 -3.40
C VAL A 46 -5.21 -25.48 -3.22
N CYS A 47 -4.98 -24.39 -3.93
CA CYS A 47 -3.77 -23.58 -3.78
C CYS A 47 -3.58 -23.14 -2.32
N LYS A 48 -4.64 -22.65 -1.70
CA LYS A 48 -4.61 -22.22 -0.29
C LYS A 48 -4.30 -23.37 0.67
N ALA A 49 -4.91 -24.53 0.45
CA ALA A 49 -4.65 -25.72 1.27
C ALA A 49 -3.20 -26.23 1.13
N GLU A 50 -2.61 -26.10 -0.06
CA GLU A 50 -1.22 -26.45 -0.36
C GLU A 50 -0.21 -25.35 -0.03
N GLY A 51 -0.68 -24.19 0.47
CA GLY A 51 0.16 -23.06 0.86
C GLY A 51 0.59 -22.14 -0.30
N PHE A 52 -0.04 -22.29 -1.48
CA PHE A 52 0.07 -21.35 -2.56
C PHE A 52 -1.05 -20.31 -2.43
N ALA A 53 -0.75 -19.15 -1.89
CA ALA A 53 -1.73 -18.08 -1.74
C ALA A 53 -1.42 -16.92 -2.68
N GLU A 54 -2.45 -16.30 -3.23
CA GLU A 54 -2.30 -14.99 -3.84
C GLU A 54 -2.19 -13.96 -2.73
N VAL A 55 -1.17 -13.11 -2.81
CA VAL A 55 -0.87 -12.08 -1.80
C VAL A 55 -0.62 -10.76 -2.48
N THR A 56 -0.99 -9.68 -1.77
CA THR A 56 -0.68 -8.31 -2.17
C THR A 56 -0.05 -7.61 -0.98
N GLY A 57 1.04 -6.90 -1.24
CA GLY A 57 1.72 -6.12 -0.19
C GLY A 57 2.66 -5.09 -0.75
N VAL A 58 3.09 -4.17 0.10
CA VAL A 58 4.08 -3.15 -0.23
C VAL A 58 5.48 -3.75 -0.09
N LEU A 59 6.28 -3.64 -1.15
CA LEU A 59 7.64 -4.17 -1.16
C LEU A 59 8.58 -3.27 -0.38
N ASP A 60 9.17 -3.82 0.65
CA ASP A 60 10.25 -3.22 1.42
C ASP A 60 11.56 -3.94 1.12
N ILE A 61 12.52 -3.25 0.48
CA ILE A 61 13.81 -3.83 0.09
C ILE A 61 14.84 -3.50 1.16
N MET A 62 15.54 -4.53 1.64
CA MET A 62 16.61 -4.43 2.62
C MET A 62 17.95 -4.07 1.98
N GLY A 63 18.92 -3.65 2.79
CA GLY A 63 20.27 -3.27 2.32
C GLY A 63 21.00 -4.35 1.52
N ASP A 64 20.73 -5.63 1.82
CA ASP A 64 21.33 -6.79 1.11
C ASP A 64 20.63 -7.10 -0.24
N GLY A 65 19.60 -6.34 -0.61
CA GLY A 65 18.91 -6.41 -1.90
C GLY A 65 17.77 -7.43 -1.99
N TYR A 66 17.52 -8.26 -0.98
CA TYR A 66 16.27 -8.99 -0.84
C TYR A 66 15.20 -8.10 -0.20
N GLY A 67 13.95 -8.55 -0.19
CA GLY A 67 12.87 -7.75 0.39
C GLY A 67 11.79 -8.59 1.02
N PHE A 68 10.81 -7.87 1.59
CA PHE A 68 9.57 -8.44 2.13
C PHE A 68 8.37 -7.68 1.58
N LEU A 69 7.30 -8.39 1.24
CA LEU A 69 6.00 -7.76 1.07
C LEU A 69 5.37 -7.58 2.43
N ARG A 70 5.10 -6.33 2.79
CA ARG A 70 4.35 -5.96 3.98
C ARG A 70 2.87 -6.14 3.68
N THR A 71 2.25 -7.15 4.30
CA THR A 71 0.85 -7.52 4.02
C THR A 71 -0.13 -6.90 5.01
N SER A 72 0.35 -6.49 6.18
CA SER A 72 -0.46 -5.93 7.27
C SER A 72 -0.10 -4.46 7.55
N GLY A 73 -0.02 -3.64 6.50
CA GLY A 73 0.38 -2.24 6.61
C GLY A 73 1.80 -2.00 6.11
N TYR A 74 2.57 -1.14 6.80
CA TYR A 74 3.91 -0.71 6.39
C TYR A 74 5.01 -1.18 7.36
N LEU A 75 4.63 -1.71 8.52
CA LEU A 75 5.55 -2.27 9.50
C LEU A 75 5.83 -3.75 9.25
N PRO A 76 7.00 -4.25 9.69
CA PRO A 76 7.27 -5.68 9.69
C PRO A 76 6.22 -6.47 10.46
N GLY A 77 5.75 -7.57 9.87
CA GLY A 77 4.73 -8.45 10.45
C GLY A 77 5.08 -9.93 10.31
N GLU A 78 4.38 -10.76 11.07
CA GLU A 78 4.58 -12.22 11.05
C GLU A 78 4.16 -12.86 9.72
N ASN A 79 3.22 -12.23 9.02
CA ASN A 79 2.70 -12.71 7.73
C ASN A 79 3.40 -12.08 6.52
N ASP A 80 4.55 -11.46 6.71
CA ASP A 80 5.33 -10.88 5.61
C ASP A 80 5.82 -11.98 4.67
N ILE A 81 5.91 -11.65 3.39
CA ILE A 81 6.33 -12.58 2.35
C ILE A 81 7.73 -12.24 1.87
N TYR A 82 8.62 -13.20 1.96
CA TYR A 82 9.99 -13.04 1.48
C TYR A 82 10.04 -12.88 -0.05
N VAL A 83 10.80 -11.92 -0.53
CA VAL A 83 11.05 -11.68 -1.96
C VAL A 83 12.54 -11.76 -2.23
N GLY A 84 12.94 -12.78 -2.99
CA GLY A 84 14.35 -13.00 -3.32
C GLY A 84 14.88 -11.95 -4.30
N LEU A 85 16.18 -11.66 -4.21
CA LEU A 85 16.90 -10.74 -5.10
C LEU A 85 16.69 -11.04 -6.60
N ALA A 86 16.65 -12.32 -6.98
CA ALA A 86 16.42 -12.72 -8.36
C ALA A 86 15.02 -12.31 -8.86
N THR A 87 13.99 -12.46 -8.01
CA THR A 87 12.61 -12.06 -8.32
C THR A 87 12.50 -10.53 -8.46
N ILE A 88 13.16 -9.78 -7.58
CA ILE A 88 13.23 -8.32 -7.63
C ILE A 88 13.85 -7.85 -8.94
N ARG A 89 15.02 -8.39 -9.30
CA ARG A 89 15.73 -8.01 -10.53
C ARG A 89 14.98 -8.42 -11.80
N LYS A 90 14.44 -9.64 -11.84
CA LYS A 90 13.70 -10.15 -13.00
C LYS A 90 12.49 -9.28 -13.36
N ASN A 91 11.76 -8.79 -12.36
CA ASN A 91 10.54 -8.01 -12.57
C ASN A 91 10.76 -6.49 -12.44
N GLY A 92 11.99 -6.01 -12.29
CA GLY A 92 12.29 -4.60 -12.15
C GLY A 92 11.60 -3.93 -10.95
N LEU A 93 11.44 -4.69 -9.84
CA LEU A 93 10.75 -4.20 -8.65
C LEU A 93 11.59 -3.18 -7.90
N LEU A 94 10.91 -2.18 -7.34
CA LEU A 94 11.51 -1.13 -6.53
C LEU A 94 10.86 -1.09 -5.16
N LYS A 95 11.59 -0.57 -4.17
CA LYS A 95 11.04 -0.30 -2.84
C LYS A 95 9.79 0.59 -2.94
N GLY A 96 8.73 0.22 -2.24
CA GLY A 96 7.45 0.92 -2.29
C GLY A 96 6.48 0.44 -3.38
N ASP A 97 6.85 -0.51 -4.24
CA ASP A 97 5.90 -1.12 -5.16
C ASP A 97 4.84 -1.92 -4.42
N MET A 98 3.58 -1.78 -4.83
CA MET A 98 2.50 -2.68 -4.44
C MET A 98 2.57 -3.90 -5.35
N VAL A 99 2.99 -5.02 -4.83
CA VAL A 99 3.19 -6.26 -5.59
C VAL A 99 2.11 -7.26 -5.27
N THR A 100 1.47 -7.78 -6.31
CA THR A 100 0.53 -8.90 -6.23
C THR A 100 1.19 -10.12 -6.86
N GLY A 101 1.08 -11.26 -6.22
CA GLY A 101 1.66 -12.47 -6.75
C GLY A 101 1.31 -13.71 -5.94
N THR A 102 1.81 -14.86 -6.39
CA THR A 102 1.57 -16.16 -5.75
C THR A 102 2.77 -16.55 -4.90
N THR A 103 2.52 -16.98 -3.68
CA THR A 103 3.54 -17.51 -2.78
C THR A 103 3.77 -18.99 -3.03
N ARG A 104 4.93 -19.49 -2.64
CA ARG A 104 5.16 -20.92 -2.41
C ARG A 104 5.08 -21.22 -0.92
N PRO A 105 4.72 -22.45 -0.56
CA PRO A 105 4.76 -22.90 0.83
C PRO A 105 6.12 -22.65 1.47
N ALA A 106 6.14 -22.24 2.73
CA ALA A 106 7.36 -22.14 3.51
C ALA A 106 7.98 -23.54 3.63
N ARG A 107 9.29 -23.66 3.40
CA ARG A 107 10.04 -24.90 3.66
C ARG A 107 10.16 -25.07 5.18
N PRO A 108 10.42 -26.31 5.68
CA PRO A 108 10.53 -26.56 7.11
C PRO A 108 11.49 -25.65 7.88
N ASN A 109 12.49 -25.07 7.20
CA ASN A 109 13.46 -24.16 7.80
C ASN A 109 13.24 -22.69 7.42
N ASP A 110 12.23 -22.36 6.64
CA ASP A 110 11.92 -20.98 6.23
C ASP A 110 10.96 -20.34 7.27
N LYS A 111 11.33 -19.20 7.80
CA LYS A 111 10.48 -18.43 8.73
C LYS A 111 9.28 -17.78 8.03
N PHE A 112 9.44 -17.43 6.74
CA PHE A 112 8.44 -16.74 5.94
C PHE A 112 8.14 -17.51 4.66
N ALA A 113 6.89 -17.46 4.20
CA ALA A 113 6.56 -17.88 2.84
C ALA A 113 7.30 -16.99 1.82
N ALA A 114 7.59 -17.53 0.66
CA ALA A 114 8.33 -16.79 -0.37
C ALA A 114 7.46 -16.51 -1.59
N LEU A 115 7.61 -15.32 -2.16
CA LEU A 115 6.98 -14.96 -3.42
C LEU A 115 7.61 -15.77 -4.57
N GLN A 116 6.77 -16.52 -5.28
CA GLN A 116 7.20 -17.36 -6.40
C GLN A 116 6.98 -16.67 -7.74
N LYS A 117 5.80 -16.11 -7.96
CA LYS A 117 5.41 -15.46 -9.21
C LYS A 117 4.81 -14.10 -8.93
N VAL A 118 5.21 -13.10 -9.68
CA VAL A 118 4.62 -11.76 -9.67
C VAL A 118 3.52 -11.73 -10.74
N SER A 119 2.31 -11.39 -10.34
CA SER A 119 1.14 -11.26 -11.23
C SER A 119 0.92 -9.81 -11.65
N ALA A 120 1.09 -8.87 -10.71
CA ALA A 120 0.93 -7.44 -10.98
C ALA A 120 1.87 -6.61 -10.10
N VAL A 121 2.23 -5.43 -10.60
CA VAL A 121 2.99 -4.41 -9.88
C VAL A 121 2.21 -3.11 -9.99
N ASN A 122 1.83 -2.54 -8.85
CA ASN A 122 0.98 -1.33 -8.78
C ASN A 122 -0.30 -1.42 -9.63
N GLY A 123 -0.89 -2.62 -9.72
CA GLY A 123 -2.11 -2.89 -10.49
C GLY A 123 -1.90 -3.07 -12.00
N MET A 124 -0.66 -3.09 -12.48
CA MET A 124 -0.33 -3.28 -13.90
C MET A 124 0.55 -4.52 -14.10
N ALA A 125 0.64 -4.99 -15.34
CA ALA A 125 1.54 -6.11 -15.68
C ALA A 125 3.00 -5.74 -15.38
N PRO A 126 3.81 -6.66 -14.86
CA PRO A 126 5.21 -6.39 -14.49
C PRO A 126 6.07 -5.85 -15.65
N GLU A 127 5.81 -6.31 -16.86
CA GLU A 127 6.53 -5.90 -18.07
C GLU A 127 6.28 -4.42 -18.39
N ILE A 128 5.05 -3.93 -18.17
CA ILE A 128 4.69 -2.52 -18.37
C ILE A 128 5.37 -1.67 -17.29
N MET A 129 5.33 -2.13 -16.05
CA MET A 129 5.92 -1.40 -14.92
C MET A 129 7.44 -1.34 -14.97
N ALA A 130 8.09 -2.32 -15.59
CA ALA A 130 9.55 -2.28 -15.81
C ALA A 130 10.00 -1.13 -16.74
N LEU A 131 9.10 -0.61 -17.58
CA LEU A 131 9.37 0.49 -18.53
C LEU A 131 9.02 1.89 -17.95
N ARG A 132 8.54 1.96 -16.72
CA ARG A 132 8.17 3.25 -16.09
C ARG A 132 9.37 4.19 -15.95
N PRO A 133 9.17 5.53 -16.05
CA PRO A 133 10.22 6.48 -15.75
C PRO A 133 10.62 6.37 -14.27
N LYS A 134 11.89 6.59 -13.95
CA LYS A 134 12.34 6.68 -12.56
C LYS A 134 11.95 8.03 -11.98
N PHE A 135 11.56 8.06 -10.72
CA PHE A 135 11.20 9.32 -10.04
C PHE A 135 12.31 10.37 -10.13
N ALA A 136 13.57 9.97 -10.02
CA ALA A 136 14.71 10.87 -10.10
C ALA A 136 14.90 11.53 -11.47
N ASP A 137 14.35 10.94 -12.54
CA ASP A 137 14.45 11.45 -13.90
C ASP A 137 13.28 12.39 -14.27
N LEU A 138 12.28 12.51 -13.38
CA LEU A 138 11.14 13.41 -13.58
C LEU A 138 11.55 14.87 -13.36
N THR A 139 11.03 15.75 -14.20
CA THR A 139 11.28 17.21 -14.10
C THR A 139 10.46 17.80 -12.95
N PRO A 140 11.09 18.43 -11.94
CA PRO A 140 10.37 19.18 -10.93
C PRO A 140 9.66 20.39 -11.56
N VAL A 141 8.41 20.62 -11.19
CA VAL A 141 7.63 21.77 -11.65
C VAL A 141 7.24 22.67 -10.49
N PHE A 142 6.97 23.95 -10.77
CA PHE A 142 6.38 24.85 -9.79
C PHE A 142 4.91 24.46 -9.54
N PRO A 143 4.36 24.72 -8.34
CA PRO A 143 2.98 24.38 -7.98
C PRO A 143 1.97 25.38 -8.60
N ASP A 144 1.91 25.45 -9.92
CA ASP A 144 1.04 26.32 -10.71
C ASP A 144 -0.38 25.76 -10.89
N GLU A 145 -0.56 24.46 -10.73
CA GLU A 145 -1.87 23.81 -10.71
C GLU A 145 -2.41 23.76 -9.28
N ARG A 146 -3.44 24.57 -9.01
CA ARG A 146 -4.00 24.73 -7.68
C ARG A 146 -4.89 23.55 -7.29
N LEU A 147 -4.75 23.08 -6.04
CA LEU A 147 -5.71 22.20 -5.35
C LEU A 147 -6.71 23.09 -4.61
N LEU A 148 -7.95 23.19 -5.11
CA LEU A 148 -9.00 23.99 -4.47
C LEU A 148 -9.47 23.27 -3.19
N MET A 149 -9.48 23.99 -2.07
CA MET A 149 -9.90 23.45 -0.77
C MET A 149 -11.37 23.71 -0.48
N GLU A 150 -11.94 24.85 -0.90
CA GLU A 150 -13.35 25.17 -0.63
C GLU A 150 -14.27 24.13 -1.29
N HIS A 151 -15.11 23.51 -0.48
CA HIS A 151 -16.08 22.50 -0.91
C HIS A 151 -17.34 22.53 -0.07
N GLY A 152 -18.50 22.41 -0.69
CA GLY A 152 -19.78 22.38 0.01
C GLY A 152 -20.09 23.66 0.81
N LYS A 153 -21.01 23.52 1.78
CA LYS A 153 -21.40 24.59 2.71
C LYS A 153 -20.62 24.45 4.02
N ASN A 154 -20.28 25.58 4.67
CA ASN A 154 -19.60 25.61 5.98
C ASN A 154 -18.16 25.11 5.99
N THR A 155 -17.39 25.38 4.94
CA THR A 155 -15.96 25.02 4.84
C THR A 155 -15.07 26.24 5.11
N THR A 156 -15.23 26.87 6.29
CA THR A 156 -14.51 28.11 6.64
C THR A 156 -12.99 27.92 6.62
N THR A 157 -12.47 26.85 7.22
CA THR A 157 -11.03 26.53 7.23
C THR A 157 -10.49 26.43 5.80
N ALA A 158 -11.18 25.69 4.93
CA ALA A 158 -10.81 25.50 3.54
C ALA A 158 -10.78 26.83 2.76
N ARG A 159 -11.78 27.71 2.98
CA ARG A 159 -11.80 29.06 2.38
C ARG A 159 -10.65 29.93 2.86
N VAL A 160 -10.33 29.87 4.15
CA VAL A 160 -9.18 30.61 4.70
C VAL A 160 -7.89 30.14 4.04
N ILE A 161 -7.69 28.83 3.91
CA ILE A 161 -6.51 28.26 3.22
C ILE A 161 -6.45 28.77 1.78
N ASP A 162 -7.56 28.68 1.04
CA ASP A 162 -7.63 29.12 -0.34
C ASP A 162 -7.30 30.59 -0.55
N LEU A 163 -7.63 31.45 0.42
CA LEU A 163 -7.42 32.90 0.32
C LEU A 163 -6.03 33.32 0.80
N THR A 164 -5.47 32.64 1.80
CA THR A 164 -4.26 33.11 2.49
C THR A 164 -3.03 32.25 2.21
N ALA A 165 -3.21 30.96 1.96
CA ALA A 165 -2.15 29.97 1.80
C ALA A 165 -2.55 28.88 0.78
N PRO A 166 -2.84 29.24 -0.49
CA PRO A 166 -3.30 28.28 -1.50
C PRO A 166 -2.29 27.16 -1.70
N ILE A 167 -2.79 25.95 -1.89
CA ILE A 167 -1.99 24.75 -2.07
C ILE A 167 -2.05 24.33 -3.54
N GLY A 168 -0.90 24.00 -4.12
CA GLY A 168 -0.78 23.52 -5.49
C GLY A 168 -0.11 22.16 -5.58
N LYS A 169 -0.26 21.49 -6.72
CA LYS A 169 0.42 20.22 -7.01
C LYS A 169 1.93 20.43 -7.05
N GLY A 170 2.69 19.57 -6.36
CA GLY A 170 4.14 19.70 -6.22
C GLY A 170 4.60 20.60 -5.06
N GLN A 171 3.68 21.21 -4.30
CA GLN A 171 4.01 22.09 -3.18
C GLN A 171 4.40 21.28 -1.93
N ARG A 172 5.35 21.83 -1.16
CA ARG A 172 5.66 21.44 0.20
C ARG A 172 5.15 22.51 1.15
N GLY A 173 4.08 22.20 1.89
CA GLY A 173 3.47 23.09 2.86
C GLY A 173 3.84 22.71 4.30
N LEU A 174 3.95 23.71 5.17
CA LEU A 174 4.19 23.50 6.62
C LEU A 174 3.06 24.16 7.40
N ILE A 175 2.41 23.38 8.28
CA ILE A 175 1.39 23.86 9.20
C ILE A 175 2.07 24.02 10.57
N VAL A 176 2.26 25.27 10.99
CA VAL A 176 2.87 25.61 12.27
C VAL A 176 1.78 26.04 13.24
N SER A 177 1.71 25.40 14.40
CA SER A 177 0.77 25.75 15.44
C SER A 177 1.29 25.42 16.84
N PRO A 178 0.92 26.17 17.87
CA PRO A 178 1.16 25.74 19.23
C PRO A 178 0.38 24.45 19.56
N PRO A 179 0.75 23.72 20.61
CA PRO A 179 0.01 22.54 21.05
C PRO A 179 -1.48 22.87 21.30
N LYS A 180 -2.37 21.93 20.94
CA LYS A 180 -3.84 22.04 21.12
C LYS A 180 -4.52 23.19 20.37
N ALA A 181 -3.89 23.72 19.31
CA ALA A 181 -4.45 24.82 18.50
C ALA A 181 -5.27 24.34 17.27
N GLY A 182 -5.56 23.04 17.16
CA GLY A 182 -6.40 22.49 16.09
C GLY A 182 -5.64 22.05 14.83
N LYS A 183 -4.33 21.79 14.90
CA LYS A 183 -3.54 21.27 13.76
C LYS A 183 -4.20 20.06 13.11
N THR A 184 -4.58 19.05 13.88
CA THR A 184 -5.23 17.82 13.41
C THR A 184 -6.57 18.11 12.72
N THR A 185 -7.33 19.08 13.21
CA THR A 185 -8.57 19.53 12.55
C THR A 185 -8.29 20.11 11.18
N VAL A 186 -7.26 20.97 11.05
CA VAL A 186 -6.85 21.54 9.76
C VAL A 186 -6.43 20.44 8.78
N LEU A 187 -5.69 19.43 9.23
CA LEU A 187 -5.31 18.28 8.38
C LEU A 187 -6.53 17.50 7.91
N LYS A 188 -7.51 17.26 8.77
CA LYS A 188 -8.78 16.62 8.40
C LYS A 188 -9.57 17.43 7.38
N ASP A 189 -9.65 18.75 7.57
CA ASP A 189 -10.33 19.66 6.64
C ASP A 189 -9.66 19.66 5.27
N ILE A 190 -8.33 19.65 5.21
CA ILE A 190 -7.56 19.52 3.97
C ILE A 190 -7.83 18.15 3.31
N ALA A 191 -7.81 17.06 4.07
CA ALA A 191 -8.09 15.73 3.56
C ALA A 191 -9.50 15.63 2.96
N ALA A 192 -10.50 16.17 3.66
CA ALA A 192 -11.88 16.21 3.18
C ALA A 192 -12.03 17.04 1.90
N ALA A 193 -11.35 18.19 1.83
CA ALA A 193 -11.34 19.05 0.66
C ALA A 193 -10.72 18.36 -0.57
N ILE A 194 -9.58 17.72 -0.40
CA ILE A 194 -8.90 16.98 -1.47
C ILE A 194 -9.79 15.86 -1.97
N THR A 195 -10.37 15.07 -1.06
CA THR A 195 -11.28 13.98 -1.42
C THR A 195 -12.52 14.46 -2.18
N ALA A 196 -13.07 15.62 -1.80
CA ALA A 196 -14.26 16.17 -2.43
C ALA A 196 -14.00 16.76 -3.81
N ASN A 197 -12.91 17.53 -3.96
CA ASN A 197 -12.62 18.31 -5.17
C ASN A 197 -11.70 17.60 -6.14
N ASN A 198 -10.86 16.67 -5.65
CA ASN A 198 -9.83 15.99 -6.44
C ASN A 198 -9.87 14.49 -6.16
N PRO A 199 -10.92 13.77 -6.58
CA PRO A 199 -11.10 12.35 -6.27
C PRO A 199 -10.03 11.44 -6.90
N ASP A 200 -9.34 11.89 -7.94
CA ASP A 200 -8.28 11.15 -8.62
C ASP A 200 -6.92 11.25 -7.90
N VAL A 201 -6.78 12.19 -6.96
CA VAL A 201 -5.56 12.35 -6.16
C VAL A 201 -5.47 11.22 -5.15
N HIS A 202 -4.32 10.55 -5.12
CA HIS A 202 -4.03 9.55 -4.10
C HIS A 202 -3.63 10.25 -2.79
N LEU A 203 -4.53 10.24 -1.82
CA LEU A 203 -4.32 10.86 -0.52
C LEU A 203 -3.72 9.85 0.46
N MET A 204 -2.59 10.19 1.06
CA MET A 204 -1.93 9.44 2.11
C MET A 204 -1.85 10.28 3.39
N TYR A 205 -2.15 9.68 4.52
CA TYR A 205 -1.89 10.26 5.84
C TYR A 205 -0.81 9.43 6.54
N LEU A 206 0.19 10.11 7.08
CA LEU A 206 1.28 9.51 7.84
C LEU A 206 1.32 10.10 9.25
N GLY A 207 0.88 9.29 10.23
CA GLY A 207 0.94 9.60 11.66
C GLY A 207 2.19 9.00 12.30
N ILE A 208 3.03 9.83 12.92
CA ILE A 208 4.26 9.39 13.59
C ILE A 208 4.21 9.70 15.07
N ASP A 209 4.46 8.68 15.90
CA ASP A 209 4.50 8.79 17.37
C ASP A 209 3.16 9.32 17.93
N GLU A 210 2.04 8.89 17.31
CA GLU A 210 0.69 9.25 17.72
C GLU A 210 0.09 8.24 18.69
N ARG A 211 -1.02 8.64 19.33
CA ARG A 211 -1.77 7.72 20.19
C ARG A 211 -2.64 6.81 19.33
N PRO A 212 -2.86 5.53 19.74
CA PRO A 212 -3.69 4.59 18.97
C PRO A 212 -5.10 5.10 18.70
N GLU A 213 -5.70 5.82 19.66
CA GLU A 213 -7.03 6.43 19.50
C GLU A 213 -7.04 7.55 18.45
N GLU A 214 -5.96 8.34 18.34
CA GLU A 214 -5.80 9.38 17.33
C GLU A 214 -5.65 8.77 15.94
N ALA A 215 -4.88 7.70 15.82
CA ALA A 215 -4.71 6.93 14.58
C ALA A 215 -6.05 6.35 14.10
N THR A 216 -6.83 5.72 14.99
CA THR A 216 -8.16 5.17 14.67
C THR A 216 -9.15 6.26 14.25
N ASP A 217 -9.09 7.45 14.87
CA ASP A 217 -9.93 8.58 14.51
C ASP A 217 -9.59 9.12 13.11
N MET A 218 -8.31 9.13 12.75
CA MET A 218 -7.87 9.52 11.41
C MET A 218 -8.30 8.48 10.35
N GLU A 219 -8.18 7.18 10.62
CA GLU A 219 -8.67 6.12 9.74
C GLU A 219 -10.16 6.24 9.42
N ARG A 220 -10.97 6.63 10.41
CA ARG A 220 -12.41 6.85 10.24
C ARG A 220 -12.75 8.16 9.53
N SER A 221 -11.88 9.16 9.63
CA SER A 221 -12.14 10.52 9.15
C SER A 221 -11.61 10.77 7.74
N ILE A 222 -10.54 10.09 7.33
CA ILE A 222 -9.85 10.31 6.06
C ILE A 222 -10.23 9.22 5.07
N ARG A 223 -10.69 9.63 3.89
CA ARG A 223 -10.87 8.74 2.74
C ARG A 223 -9.58 8.70 1.93
N GLY A 224 -8.64 7.89 2.36
CA GLY A 224 -7.32 7.76 1.76
C GLY A 224 -6.56 6.62 2.43
N GLU A 225 -5.30 6.48 2.08
CA GLU A 225 -4.40 5.52 2.69
C GLU A 225 -3.87 6.10 4.01
N VAL A 226 -4.28 5.53 5.14
CA VAL A 226 -3.85 5.97 6.47
C VAL A 226 -2.77 5.02 6.97
N VAL A 227 -1.60 5.57 7.26
CA VAL A 227 -0.45 4.86 7.78
C VAL A 227 -0.04 5.51 9.10
N SER A 228 0.08 4.72 10.15
CA SER A 228 0.45 5.23 11.46
C SER A 228 1.50 4.34 12.12
N SER A 229 2.40 4.97 12.88
CA SER A 229 3.32 4.31 13.79
C SER A 229 3.12 4.95 15.16
N THR A 230 2.55 4.20 16.09
CA THR A 230 2.11 4.69 17.40
C THR A 230 3.27 4.84 18.37
N PHE A 231 3.05 5.60 19.45
CA PHE A 231 4.12 6.00 20.40
C PHE A 231 4.78 4.84 21.14
N ASP A 232 4.16 3.67 21.17
CA ASP A 232 4.67 2.44 21.77
C ASP A 232 5.71 1.72 20.90
N MET A 233 5.85 2.16 19.63
CA MET A 233 6.82 1.59 18.70
C MET A 233 8.21 2.21 18.87
N PRO A 234 9.29 1.46 18.57
CA PRO A 234 10.65 2.00 18.53
C PRO A 234 10.84 3.10 17.49
N SER A 235 11.81 4.00 17.71
CA SER A 235 12.11 5.10 16.78
C SER A 235 12.48 4.63 15.37
N GLU A 236 13.14 3.49 15.27
CA GLU A 236 13.49 2.86 13.98
C GLU A 236 12.27 2.50 13.15
N ASN A 237 11.17 2.06 13.80
CA ASN A 237 9.91 1.77 13.11
C ASN A 237 9.27 3.03 12.54
N HIS A 238 9.34 4.16 13.25
CA HIS A 238 8.85 5.45 12.75
C HIS A 238 9.58 5.87 11.48
N ILE A 239 10.90 5.71 11.46
CA ILE A 239 11.75 6.02 10.30
C ILE A 239 11.41 5.08 9.14
N GLN A 240 11.39 3.77 9.40
CA GLN A 240 11.12 2.76 8.37
C GLN A 240 9.77 2.98 7.69
N VAL A 241 8.73 3.25 8.47
CA VAL A 241 7.39 3.54 7.94
C VAL A 241 7.41 4.80 7.08
N ALA A 242 8.02 5.89 7.57
CA ALA A 242 8.09 7.15 6.84
C ALA A 242 8.84 7.00 5.51
N GLU A 243 9.96 6.31 5.50
CA GLU A 243 10.72 6.03 4.28
C GLU A 243 9.92 5.18 3.29
N LEU A 244 9.24 4.13 3.77
CA LEU A 244 8.45 3.26 2.89
C LEU A 244 7.23 3.99 2.30
N VAL A 245 6.57 4.88 3.05
CA VAL A 245 5.49 5.74 2.56
C VAL A 245 5.98 6.66 1.45
N ILE A 246 7.13 7.31 1.62
CA ILE A 246 7.71 8.17 0.60
C ILE A 246 8.08 7.37 -0.66
N GLU A 247 8.68 6.20 -0.50
CA GLU A 247 8.98 5.32 -1.65
C GLU A 247 7.69 4.87 -2.34
N ARG A 248 6.63 4.53 -1.60
CA ARG A 248 5.31 4.23 -2.15
C ARG A 248 4.75 5.39 -2.97
N ALA A 249 4.81 6.61 -2.44
CA ALA A 249 4.37 7.81 -3.14
C ALA A 249 5.14 8.03 -4.45
N LYS A 250 6.46 7.84 -4.45
CA LYS A 250 7.28 7.92 -5.67
C LYS A 250 6.82 6.90 -6.73
N ARG A 251 6.49 5.66 -6.32
CA ARG A 251 5.98 4.62 -7.26
C ARG A 251 4.65 5.02 -7.89
N LEU A 252 3.78 5.69 -7.15
CA LEU A 252 2.52 6.22 -7.67
C LEU A 252 2.73 7.38 -8.65
N VAL A 253 3.64 8.29 -8.34
CA VAL A 253 3.99 9.41 -9.23
C VAL A 253 4.63 8.90 -10.54
N GLU A 254 5.47 7.86 -10.50
CA GLU A 254 6.02 7.21 -11.69
C GLU A 254 4.94 6.62 -12.61
N GLN A 255 3.74 6.34 -12.08
CA GLN A 255 2.56 5.95 -12.86
C GLN A 255 1.74 7.13 -13.38
N GLY A 256 2.16 8.37 -13.13
CA GLY A 256 1.43 9.58 -13.50
C GLY A 256 0.28 9.94 -12.55
N LYS A 257 0.25 9.38 -11.33
CA LYS A 257 -0.75 9.74 -10.32
C LYS A 257 -0.30 10.96 -9.52
N ASP A 258 -1.25 11.81 -9.22
CA ASP A 258 -1.06 12.89 -8.24
C ASP A 258 -1.16 12.33 -6.83
N VAL A 259 -0.19 12.64 -5.97
CA VAL A 259 -0.13 12.14 -4.60
C VAL A 259 -0.04 13.31 -3.63
N VAL A 260 -0.86 13.27 -2.60
CA VAL A 260 -0.77 14.20 -1.46
C VAL A 260 -0.48 13.40 -0.19
N ILE A 261 0.55 13.80 0.54
CA ILE A 261 0.92 13.21 1.83
C ILE A 261 0.69 14.23 2.92
N LEU A 262 -0.15 13.90 3.90
CA LEU A 262 -0.36 14.65 5.12
C LEU A 262 0.45 14.01 6.25
N LEU A 263 1.49 14.70 6.72
CA LEU A 263 2.36 14.20 7.79
C LEU A 263 2.02 14.85 9.13
N ASP A 264 1.69 14.04 10.13
CA ASP A 264 1.54 14.45 11.53
C ASP A 264 2.46 13.63 12.44
N SER A 265 3.61 14.11 12.87
CA SER A 265 4.18 15.42 12.60
C SER A 265 5.67 15.33 12.25
N ILE A 266 6.16 16.29 11.49
CA ILE A 266 7.58 16.39 11.14
C ILE A 266 8.46 16.54 12.38
N THR A 267 7.98 17.19 13.45
CA THR A 267 8.70 17.33 14.72
C THR A 267 9.01 15.97 15.36
N ARG A 268 7.99 15.09 15.39
CA ARG A 268 8.14 13.74 15.95
C ARG A 268 9.02 12.86 15.07
N LEU A 269 8.90 12.99 13.75
CA LEU A 269 9.77 12.27 12.82
C LEU A 269 11.24 12.70 12.96
N ALA A 270 11.51 14.01 13.05
CA ALA A 270 12.86 14.51 13.28
C ALA A 270 13.43 14.02 14.59
N ARG A 271 12.61 13.95 15.65
CA ARG A 271 13.01 13.38 16.95
C ARG A 271 13.36 11.89 16.81
N ALA A 272 12.60 11.12 16.07
CA ALA A 272 12.89 9.71 15.83
C ALA A 272 14.24 9.53 15.11
N TYR A 273 14.52 10.33 14.08
CA TYR A 273 15.83 10.32 13.42
C TYR A 273 16.98 10.68 14.37
N ASN A 274 16.79 11.68 15.25
CA ASN A 274 17.83 12.03 16.24
C ASN A 274 18.08 10.91 17.26
N LEU A 275 17.04 10.20 17.69
CA LEU A 275 17.17 9.10 18.64
C LEU A 275 17.79 7.84 18.04
N ALA A 276 17.62 7.62 16.74
CA ALA A 276 18.18 6.48 16.03
C ALA A 276 19.65 6.68 15.59
N GLN A 277 20.21 7.89 15.73
CA GLN A 277 21.63 8.12 15.46
C GLN A 277 22.48 7.62 16.64
N PRO A 278 23.65 7.01 16.35
CA PRO A 278 24.58 6.55 17.38
C PRO A 278 25.20 7.71 18.18
#